data_7e3aca709a55c41d2ad2af8712ec9e87
#
_entry.id   7e3aca709a55c41d2ad2af8712ec9e87
#
_cell.length_a   1.000
_cell.length_b   1.000
_cell.length_c   1.000
_cell.angle_alpha   90.00
_cell.angle_beta   90.00
_cell.angle_gamma   90.00
#
_symmetry.space_group_name_H-M   'P 1'
#
loop_
_entity.id
_entity.type
_entity.pdbx_description
1 polymer ?
#
loop_
_entity_poly.entity_id
_entity_poly.type
_entity_poly.pdbx_seq_one_letter_code
_entity_poly.pdbx_strand_id
1 'polypeptide(L)'
;MCDKLCILYVYCFFRGGGVSRCFAVWSLLLISVFAYAETPLLWNQPASRQHCPTGDDAVWVHYPEGNACMRYFSAGNLQAAPLAVVILKGDRVSQIKRPPATIPGNTAADQRRQARAILRQTGLPTIILARPGTYGSSGNHYHRRQAEEFQAIDAALNAIKARYGIQRFILSGHSGGATAASALLTTGRRDIDCAVLSSGAWGLLERAQRMRLQNGNALAPALDTTGLPHPWDPLNHISGIAADPFRLILVIGNPQDRNTPFDLQARFADALREHGHRVELLERPARPPEYHDLTGNAAINAIRLCPLRG
;
A
#
# COMPACT_ATOMS: atom_id res chain seq x y z
N MET A 1 9.09 -28.93 -0.60
CA MET A 1 9.64 -30.23 -1.02
C MET A 1 11.02 -29.96 -1.55
N CYS A 2 12.02 -30.45 -0.86
CA CYS A 2 13.42 -30.18 -1.14
C CYS A 2 13.96 -31.42 -1.89
N ASP A 3 14.16 -31.30 -3.21
CA ASP A 3 14.82 -32.35 -3.98
C ASP A 3 16.32 -32.33 -3.67
N LYS A 4 16.75 -33.33 -2.91
CA LYS A 4 18.15 -33.59 -2.63
C LYS A 4 18.74 -34.34 -3.84
N LEU A 5 19.58 -33.68 -4.59
CA LEU A 5 20.39 -34.33 -5.63
C LEU A 5 21.52 -35.10 -4.95
N CYS A 6 21.41 -36.40 -4.89
CA CYS A 6 22.49 -37.30 -4.44
C CYS A 6 23.29 -37.77 -5.67
N ILE A 7 24.54 -37.41 -5.76
CA ILE A 7 25.49 -37.93 -6.79
C ILE A 7 26.24 -39.09 -6.16
N LEU A 8 26.04 -40.28 -6.74
CA LEU A 8 26.72 -41.51 -6.32
C LEU A 8 27.99 -41.69 -7.19
N TYR A 9 29.16 -41.66 -6.57
CA TYR A 9 30.39 -42.06 -7.23
C TYR A 9 30.78 -43.45 -6.76
N VAL A 10 30.86 -44.42 -7.71
CA VAL A 10 31.35 -45.79 -7.45
C VAL A 10 32.75 -45.90 -8.02
N TYR A 11 33.75 -46.10 -7.17
CA TYR A 11 35.09 -46.42 -7.55
C TYR A 11 35.35 -47.94 -7.40
N CYS A 12 35.62 -48.61 -8.51
CA CYS A 12 36.01 -50.02 -8.50
C CYS A 12 37.52 -50.13 -8.78
N PHE A 13 38.29 -50.71 -7.87
CA PHE A 13 39.70 -51.05 -8.09
C PHE A 13 39.81 -52.57 -8.34
N PHE A 14 40.38 -52.91 -9.50
CA PHE A 14 40.72 -54.31 -9.80
C PHE A 14 42.17 -54.59 -9.33
N ARG A 15 42.30 -55.51 -8.40
CA ARG A 15 43.60 -56.12 -8.07
C ARG A 15 43.46 -57.63 -8.31
N GLY A 16 44.35 -58.19 -9.10
CA GLY A 16 44.29 -59.60 -9.54
C GLY A 16 44.10 -60.59 -8.43
N GLY A 17 43.14 -61.50 -8.60
CA GLY A 17 42.89 -62.69 -7.80
C GLY A 17 41.98 -62.47 -6.57
N GLY A 18 40.67 -62.65 -6.72
CA GLY A 18 39.76 -62.94 -5.62
C GLY A 18 39.03 -61.73 -4.99
N VAL A 19 37.74 -61.73 -5.16
CA VAL A 19 36.70 -60.90 -4.48
C VAL A 19 36.86 -59.38 -4.57
N SER A 20 36.12 -58.77 -5.52
CA SER A 20 35.94 -57.31 -5.66
C SER A 20 35.11 -56.75 -4.47
N ARG A 21 35.74 -55.90 -3.65
CA ARG A 21 34.99 -55.14 -2.62
C ARG A 21 34.76 -53.72 -3.17
N CYS A 22 33.53 -53.40 -3.53
CA CYS A 22 33.14 -52.05 -3.89
C CYS A 22 32.82 -51.25 -2.61
N PHE A 23 33.52 -50.16 -2.39
CA PHE A 23 33.19 -49.18 -1.35
C PHE A 23 32.41 -48.04 -1.95
N ALA A 24 31.16 -47.84 -1.54
CA ALA A 24 30.38 -46.66 -1.86
C ALA A 24 30.76 -45.52 -0.91
N VAL A 25 31.39 -44.48 -1.43
CA VAL A 25 31.69 -43.27 -0.64
C VAL A 25 30.55 -42.28 -0.90
N TRP A 26 29.76 -42.05 0.13
CA TRP A 26 28.73 -41.01 0.13
C TRP A 26 29.37 -39.65 0.43
N SER A 27 29.62 -38.87 -0.59
CA SER A 27 30.02 -37.47 -0.41
C SER A 27 28.76 -36.63 -0.27
N LEU A 28 28.40 -36.26 0.96
CA LEU A 28 27.39 -35.28 1.27
C LEU A 28 27.93 -33.89 0.94
N LEU A 29 27.62 -33.38 -0.25
CA LEU A 29 27.78 -31.97 -0.56
C LEU A 29 26.74 -31.18 0.26
N LEU A 30 27.16 -30.63 1.38
CA LEU A 30 26.43 -29.60 2.11
C LEU A 30 26.41 -28.32 1.29
N ILE A 31 25.42 -28.16 0.39
CA ILE A 31 25.13 -26.88 -0.21
C ILE A 31 24.56 -26.00 0.88
N SER A 32 25.42 -25.18 1.48
CA SER A 32 24.99 -24.09 2.38
C SER A 32 24.18 -23.10 1.57
N VAL A 33 22.86 -23.22 1.60
CA VAL A 33 21.98 -22.18 1.08
C VAL A 33 22.11 -21.01 2.05
N PHE A 34 23.00 -20.09 1.73
CA PHE A 34 23.01 -18.79 2.41
C PHE A 34 21.68 -18.11 2.07
N ALA A 35 20.74 -18.17 3.00
CA ALA A 35 19.56 -17.32 2.96
C ALA A 35 20.06 -15.87 3.13
N TYR A 36 20.26 -15.15 2.02
CA TYR A 36 20.49 -13.71 2.10
C TYR A 36 19.27 -13.10 2.79
N ALA A 37 19.46 -12.61 4.01
CA ALA A 37 18.44 -11.83 4.67
C ALA A 37 18.15 -10.60 3.80
N GLU A 38 16.90 -10.45 3.36
CA GLU A 38 16.52 -9.28 2.55
C GLU A 38 16.75 -7.99 3.35
N THR A 39 17.32 -6.98 2.69
CA THR A 39 17.56 -5.67 3.29
C THR A 39 16.24 -5.01 3.67
N PRO A 40 16.06 -4.61 4.94
CA PRO A 40 14.88 -3.89 5.38
C PRO A 40 14.73 -2.55 4.66
N LEU A 41 13.49 -2.19 4.33
CA LEU A 41 13.18 -0.92 3.69
C LEU A 41 13.32 0.23 4.70
N LEU A 42 14.00 1.29 4.31
CA LEU A 42 14.23 2.45 5.17
C LEU A 42 12.96 3.32 5.27
N TRP A 43 12.87 4.09 6.36
CA TRP A 43 11.76 4.98 6.65
C TRP A 43 12.25 6.40 6.88
N ASN A 44 11.43 7.39 6.53
CA ASN A 44 11.70 8.83 6.71
C ASN A 44 13.06 9.28 6.17
N GLN A 45 13.44 8.76 4.99
CA GLN A 45 14.68 9.15 4.34
C GLN A 45 14.47 10.39 3.44
N PRO A 46 15.44 11.30 3.37
CA PRO A 46 15.40 12.40 2.41
C PRO A 46 15.40 11.88 0.97
N ALA A 47 14.83 12.68 0.07
CA ALA A 47 14.87 12.38 -1.35
C ALA A 47 16.32 12.47 -1.88
N SER A 48 16.78 11.40 -2.52
CA SER A 48 18.08 11.36 -3.18
C SER A 48 17.96 10.56 -4.48
N ARG A 49 18.21 11.22 -5.61
CA ARG A 49 18.16 10.55 -6.91
C ARG A 49 19.21 9.45 -7.04
N GLN A 50 20.38 9.68 -6.45
CA GLN A 50 21.48 8.71 -6.46
C GLN A 50 21.13 7.41 -5.73
N HIS A 51 20.33 7.50 -4.66
CA HIS A 51 19.91 6.36 -3.85
C HIS A 51 18.53 5.81 -4.25
N CYS A 52 17.88 6.42 -5.25
CA CYS A 52 16.61 5.90 -5.76
C CYS A 52 16.88 4.71 -6.69
N PRO A 53 16.32 3.53 -6.42
CA PRO A 53 16.52 2.38 -7.28
C PRO A 53 16.09 2.66 -8.72
N THR A 54 16.88 2.19 -9.68
CA THR A 54 16.61 2.37 -11.12
C THR A 54 15.75 1.28 -11.74
N GLY A 55 15.44 0.23 -10.98
CA GLY A 55 14.63 -0.91 -11.43
C GLY A 55 13.13 -0.71 -11.27
N ASP A 56 12.41 -1.85 -11.33
CA ASP A 56 10.94 -1.89 -11.37
C ASP A 56 10.25 -1.58 -10.03
N ASP A 57 11.00 -1.24 -8.98
CA ASP A 57 10.45 -1.03 -7.64
C ASP A 57 10.41 0.44 -7.20
N ALA A 58 10.80 1.38 -8.08
CA ALA A 58 10.83 2.79 -7.75
C ALA A 58 10.62 3.68 -8.97
N VAL A 59 10.11 4.88 -8.71
CA VAL A 59 10.10 6.00 -9.64
C VAL A 59 10.64 7.23 -8.94
N TRP A 60 11.50 7.97 -9.64
CA TRP A 60 11.87 9.32 -9.26
C TRP A 60 10.85 10.28 -9.84
N VAL A 61 10.27 11.13 -8.99
CA VAL A 61 9.22 12.04 -9.40
C VAL A 61 9.50 13.46 -8.98
N HIS A 62 8.94 14.39 -9.76
CA HIS A 62 8.91 15.83 -9.49
C HIS A 62 7.46 16.24 -9.24
N TYR A 63 7.24 17.10 -8.28
CA TYR A 63 5.95 17.71 -7.97
C TYR A 63 6.18 19.17 -7.51
N PRO A 64 5.16 20.01 -7.41
CA PRO A 64 5.37 21.45 -7.19
C PRO A 64 6.29 21.81 -6.03
N GLU A 65 6.20 21.13 -4.91
CA GLU A 65 6.98 21.42 -3.70
C GLU A 65 8.29 20.65 -3.61
N GLY A 66 8.61 19.76 -4.58
CA GLY A 66 9.89 19.04 -4.51
C GLY A 66 10.01 17.80 -5.38
N ASN A 67 10.83 16.89 -4.88
CA ASN A 67 11.13 15.64 -5.55
C ASN A 67 10.99 14.48 -4.57
N ALA A 68 10.67 13.29 -5.09
CA ALA A 68 10.63 12.08 -4.28
C ALA A 68 11.12 10.86 -5.05
N CYS A 69 11.75 9.94 -4.32
CA CYS A 69 11.90 8.55 -4.73
C CYS A 69 10.72 7.77 -4.18
N MET A 70 9.79 7.38 -5.03
CA MET A 70 8.59 6.65 -4.61
C MET A 70 8.72 5.18 -4.91
N ARG A 71 8.67 4.35 -3.85
CA ARG A 71 8.75 2.89 -3.97
C ARG A 71 7.37 2.31 -4.24
N TYR A 72 7.34 1.29 -5.09
CA TYR A 72 6.14 0.49 -5.31
C TYR A 72 6.51 -0.98 -5.50
N PHE A 73 5.57 -1.87 -5.23
CA PHE A 73 5.80 -3.30 -5.28
C PHE A 73 4.62 -3.93 -6.01
N SER A 74 4.89 -4.65 -7.08
CA SER A 74 3.84 -5.11 -7.97
C SER A 74 3.76 -6.63 -8.10
N ALA A 75 2.62 -7.08 -8.60
CA ALA A 75 2.37 -8.44 -9.01
C ALA A 75 1.40 -8.47 -10.20
N GLY A 76 1.57 -9.42 -11.07
CA GLY A 76 0.86 -9.51 -12.35
C GLY A 76 1.55 -8.72 -13.46
N ASN A 77 1.03 -8.84 -14.67
CA ASN A 77 1.54 -8.09 -15.81
C ASN A 77 0.96 -6.68 -15.83
N LEU A 78 1.81 -5.67 -15.61
CA LEU A 78 1.43 -4.26 -15.69
C LEU A 78 1.53 -3.69 -17.11
N GLN A 79 2.27 -4.34 -18.01
CA GLN A 79 2.53 -3.82 -19.35
C GLN A 79 1.23 -3.70 -20.14
N ALA A 80 0.91 -2.49 -20.56
CA ALA A 80 -0.32 -2.12 -21.27
C ALA A 80 -1.61 -2.60 -20.58
N ALA A 81 -1.58 -2.75 -19.23
CA ALA A 81 -2.72 -3.22 -18.49
C ALA A 81 -3.92 -2.25 -18.65
N PRO A 82 -5.09 -2.73 -19.04
CA PRO A 82 -6.29 -1.88 -19.16
C PRO A 82 -6.74 -1.36 -17.80
N LEU A 83 -6.49 -2.13 -16.74
CA LEU A 83 -6.85 -1.79 -15.38
C LEU A 83 -5.85 -2.40 -14.39
N ALA A 84 -5.41 -1.63 -13.41
CA ALA A 84 -4.58 -2.11 -12.31
C ALA A 84 -5.11 -1.62 -10.95
N VAL A 85 -4.93 -2.44 -9.92
CA VAL A 85 -5.26 -2.07 -8.53
C VAL A 85 -4.06 -1.39 -7.88
N VAL A 86 -4.29 -0.24 -7.27
CA VAL A 86 -3.29 0.48 -6.46
C VAL A 86 -3.70 0.46 -5.00
N ILE A 87 -2.82 -0.08 -4.16
CA ILE A 87 -3.03 -0.18 -2.71
C ILE A 87 -2.23 0.92 -2.01
N LEU A 88 -2.93 1.74 -1.22
CA LEU A 88 -2.36 2.74 -0.32
C LEU A 88 -2.59 2.30 1.14
N LYS A 89 -1.51 1.99 1.84
CA LYS A 89 -1.59 1.51 3.23
C LYS A 89 -1.91 2.65 4.20
N GLY A 90 -2.51 2.28 5.34
CA GLY A 90 -2.81 3.21 6.43
C GLY A 90 -1.56 3.83 7.07
N ASP A 91 -1.79 4.75 7.99
CA ASP A 91 -0.72 5.40 8.75
C ASP A 91 0.07 4.39 9.57
N ARG A 92 1.39 4.58 9.60
CA ARG A 92 2.35 3.66 10.25
C ARG A 92 3.21 4.38 11.29
N VAL A 93 2.64 5.35 11.99
CA VAL A 93 3.38 6.22 12.93
C VAL A 93 4.12 5.43 14.01
N SER A 94 3.50 4.38 14.53
CA SER A 94 4.12 3.50 15.53
C SER A 94 5.37 2.76 15.01
N GLN A 95 5.56 2.69 13.70
CA GLN A 95 6.70 2.02 13.09
C GLN A 95 7.89 2.96 12.84
N ILE A 96 7.66 4.28 12.74
CA ILE A 96 8.69 5.25 12.33
C ILE A 96 9.90 5.24 13.28
N LYS A 97 9.67 5.04 14.58
CA LYS A 97 10.72 5.04 15.61
C LYS A 97 11.37 3.66 15.81
N ARG A 98 10.91 2.63 15.12
CA ARG A 98 11.45 1.27 15.26
C ARG A 98 12.64 1.08 14.32
N PRO A 99 13.64 0.28 14.71
CA PRO A 99 14.66 -0.19 13.76
C PRO A 99 13.99 -0.87 12.56
N PRO A 100 14.35 -0.54 11.31
CA PRO A 100 13.68 -1.06 10.11
C PRO A 100 13.58 -2.58 10.05
N ALA A 101 14.60 -3.30 10.55
CA ALA A 101 14.63 -4.76 10.59
C ALA A 101 13.57 -5.38 11.54
N THR A 102 13.05 -4.60 12.49
CA THR A 102 12.04 -5.07 13.47
C THR A 102 10.60 -4.77 13.04
N ILE A 103 10.43 -4.10 11.90
CA ILE A 103 9.10 -3.76 11.39
C ILE A 103 8.56 -4.97 10.59
N PRO A 104 7.43 -5.57 11.01
CA PRO A 104 6.88 -6.72 10.30
C PRO A 104 6.53 -6.41 8.84
N GLY A 105 6.93 -7.28 7.94
CA GLY A 105 6.63 -7.15 6.52
C GLY A 105 7.35 -5.99 5.82
N ASN A 106 8.49 -5.54 6.35
CA ASN A 106 9.23 -4.37 5.88
C ASN A 106 10.36 -4.72 4.90
N THR A 107 10.18 -5.72 4.06
CA THR A 107 11.10 -6.03 2.96
C THR A 107 10.40 -5.92 1.61
N ALA A 108 11.16 -5.79 0.53
CA ALA A 108 10.60 -5.76 -0.81
C ALA A 108 9.88 -7.08 -1.16
N ALA A 109 10.41 -8.25 -0.73
CA ALA A 109 9.75 -9.54 -0.91
C ALA A 109 8.42 -9.62 -0.16
N ASP A 110 8.36 -9.09 1.06
CA ASP A 110 7.10 -9.06 1.81
C ASP A 110 6.03 -8.22 1.10
N GLN A 111 6.40 -7.06 0.60
CA GLN A 111 5.49 -6.20 -0.13
C GLN A 111 5.02 -6.87 -1.44
N ARG A 112 5.93 -7.46 -2.21
CA ARG A 112 5.57 -8.24 -3.41
C ARG A 112 4.72 -9.48 -3.08
N ARG A 113 4.97 -10.14 -1.94
CA ARG A 113 4.14 -11.26 -1.47
C ARG A 113 2.70 -10.81 -1.20
N GLN A 114 2.52 -9.64 -0.57
CA GLN A 114 1.21 -9.03 -0.37
C GLN A 114 0.55 -8.66 -1.70
N ALA A 115 1.27 -8.03 -2.63
CA ALA A 115 0.75 -7.74 -3.97
C ALA A 115 0.28 -9.01 -4.71
N ARG A 116 1.06 -10.11 -4.64
CA ARG A 116 0.66 -11.41 -5.21
C ARG A 116 -0.59 -11.99 -4.53
N ALA A 117 -0.75 -11.80 -3.23
CA ALA A 117 -1.95 -12.26 -2.54
C ALA A 117 -3.21 -11.50 -3.02
N ILE A 118 -3.09 -10.20 -3.22
CA ILE A 118 -4.19 -9.37 -3.73
C ILE A 118 -4.49 -9.71 -5.20
N LEU A 119 -3.47 -9.87 -6.04
CA LEU A 119 -3.63 -10.34 -7.42
C LEU A 119 -4.43 -11.66 -7.48
N ARG A 120 -4.06 -12.65 -6.65
CA ARG A 120 -4.81 -13.93 -6.60
C ARG A 120 -6.27 -13.76 -6.18
N GLN A 121 -6.54 -12.80 -5.31
CA GLN A 121 -7.88 -12.54 -4.78
C GLN A 121 -8.75 -11.73 -5.75
N THR A 122 -8.16 -10.81 -6.50
CA THR A 122 -8.88 -9.89 -7.39
C THR A 122 -8.84 -10.30 -8.87
N GLY A 123 -7.82 -11.05 -9.28
CA GLY A 123 -7.50 -11.35 -10.68
C GLY A 123 -6.85 -10.17 -11.43
N LEU A 124 -6.61 -9.04 -10.77
CA LEU A 124 -6.11 -7.81 -11.41
C LEU A 124 -4.65 -7.54 -11.06
N PRO A 125 -3.83 -7.07 -12.01
CA PRO A 125 -2.49 -6.57 -11.73
C PRO A 125 -2.52 -5.59 -10.57
N THR A 126 -1.62 -5.77 -9.61
CA THR A 126 -1.66 -5.06 -8.32
C THR A 126 -0.37 -4.33 -8.05
N ILE A 127 -0.48 -3.10 -7.59
CA ILE A 127 0.61 -2.21 -7.18
C ILE A 127 0.38 -1.82 -5.72
N ILE A 128 1.32 -2.13 -4.84
CA ILE A 128 1.38 -1.52 -3.51
C ILE A 128 2.28 -0.30 -3.64
N LEU A 129 1.69 0.89 -3.61
CA LEU A 129 2.44 2.16 -3.68
C LEU A 129 2.73 2.63 -2.26
N ALA A 130 4.02 2.70 -1.92
CA ALA A 130 4.45 3.14 -0.61
C ALA A 130 4.33 4.67 -0.51
N ARG A 131 3.60 5.13 0.50
CA ARG A 131 3.40 6.56 0.79
C ARG A 131 4.72 7.21 1.21
N PRO A 132 4.89 8.54 1.05
CA PRO A 132 6.09 9.25 1.47
C PRO A 132 6.54 8.89 2.89
N GLY A 133 7.84 8.64 3.06
CA GLY A 133 8.47 8.26 4.32
C GLY A 133 8.18 6.83 4.80
N THR A 134 7.58 5.96 3.96
CA THR A 134 7.29 4.56 4.33
C THR A 134 7.89 3.57 3.33
N TYR A 135 8.25 2.36 3.80
CA TYR A 135 8.66 1.24 2.95
C TYR A 135 9.68 1.59 1.86
N GLY A 136 10.65 2.45 2.19
CA GLY A 136 11.71 2.87 1.28
C GLY A 136 11.36 4.04 0.35
N SER A 137 10.13 4.56 0.36
CA SER A 137 9.82 5.85 -0.23
C SER A 137 10.48 6.96 0.57
N SER A 138 11.08 7.92 -0.13
CA SER A 138 11.62 9.12 0.51
C SER A 138 10.51 10.01 1.06
N GLY A 139 10.89 10.98 1.88
CA GLY A 139 9.97 11.91 2.53
C GLY A 139 9.83 11.67 4.03
N ASN A 140 8.91 12.37 4.65
CA ASN A 140 8.69 12.34 6.08
C ASN A 140 7.23 11.97 6.39
N HIS A 141 6.98 10.77 6.90
CA HIS A 141 5.62 10.31 7.22
C HIS A 141 4.95 11.07 8.38
N TYR A 142 5.70 11.87 9.14
CA TYR A 142 5.11 12.83 10.09
C TYR A 142 4.38 13.97 9.37
N HIS A 143 4.74 14.29 8.12
CA HIS A 143 4.09 15.30 7.27
C HIS A 143 2.92 14.74 6.45
N ARG A 144 2.45 13.52 6.76
CA ARG A 144 1.26 12.97 6.11
C ARG A 144 0.06 13.90 6.21
N ARG A 145 -0.86 13.82 5.27
CA ARG A 145 -2.04 14.68 5.12
C ARG A 145 -1.76 16.13 4.72
N GLN A 146 -0.50 16.46 4.46
CA GLN A 146 -0.16 17.71 3.80
C GLN A 146 -0.28 17.54 2.27
N ALA A 147 -0.44 18.65 1.53
CA ALA A 147 -0.61 18.63 0.08
C ALA A 147 0.52 17.88 -0.64
N GLU A 148 1.75 18.07 -0.16
CA GLU A 148 2.97 17.47 -0.71
C GLU A 148 2.93 15.93 -0.71
N GLU A 149 2.30 15.31 0.30
CA GLU A 149 2.14 13.86 0.32
C GLU A 149 1.34 13.40 -0.90
N PHE A 150 0.22 14.04 -1.17
CA PHE A 150 -0.70 13.62 -2.21
C PHE A 150 -0.17 13.96 -3.61
N GLN A 151 0.53 15.07 -3.75
CA GLN A 151 1.22 15.45 -4.99
C GLN A 151 2.35 14.47 -5.32
N ALA A 152 3.14 14.04 -4.33
CA ALA A 152 4.17 13.02 -4.54
C ALA A 152 3.56 11.67 -4.96
N ILE A 153 2.44 11.26 -4.35
CA ILE A 153 1.71 10.03 -4.71
C ILE A 153 1.11 10.15 -6.12
N ASP A 154 0.52 11.29 -6.46
CA ASP A 154 -0.05 11.56 -7.79
C ASP A 154 1.03 11.51 -8.88
N ALA A 155 2.15 12.17 -8.66
CA ALA A 155 3.29 12.14 -9.57
C ALA A 155 3.85 10.71 -9.73
N ALA A 156 3.90 9.93 -8.65
CA ALA A 156 4.34 8.53 -8.71
C ALA A 156 3.36 7.68 -9.53
N LEU A 157 2.06 7.89 -9.35
CA LEU A 157 1.04 7.15 -10.11
C LEU A 157 1.12 7.49 -11.61
N ASN A 158 1.36 8.77 -11.96
CA ASN A 158 1.58 9.20 -13.33
C ASN A 158 2.83 8.56 -13.95
N ALA A 159 3.94 8.54 -13.21
CA ALA A 159 5.18 7.92 -13.67
C ALA A 159 5.05 6.40 -13.87
N ILE A 160 4.37 5.70 -12.96
CA ILE A 160 4.10 4.27 -13.08
C ILE A 160 3.17 4.00 -14.28
N LYS A 161 2.11 4.79 -14.43
CA LYS A 161 1.20 4.72 -15.57
C LYS A 161 1.94 4.86 -16.90
N ALA A 162 2.80 5.87 -17.01
CA ALA A 162 3.61 6.11 -18.21
C ALA A 162 4.61 4.98 -18.47
N ARG A 163 5.28 4.48 -17.41
CA ARG A 163 6.28 3.39 -17.52
C ARG A 163 5.70 2.11 -18.12
N TYR A 164 4.48 1.75 -17.71
CA TYR A 164 3.87 0.47 -18.10
C TYR A 164 2.76 0.61 -19.15
N GLY A 165 2.37 1.83 -19.51
CA GLY A 165 1.23 2.04 -20.41
C GLY A 165 -0.11 1.65 -19.78
N ILE A 166 -0.24 1.70 -18.45
CA ILE A 166 -1.49 1.36 -17.75
C ILE A 166 -2.56 2.38 -18.13
N GLN A 167 -3.75 1.92 -18.45
CA GLN A 167 -4.81 2.82 -18.90
C GLN A 167 -5.59 3.41 -17.73
N ARG A 168 -6.01 2.60 -16.78
CA ARG A 168 -6.89 3.00 -15.68
C ARG A 168 -6.55 2.29 -14.37
N PHE A 169 -7.07 2.81 -13.27
CA PHE A 169 -6.81 2.29 -11.93
C PHE A 169 -8.08 2.07 -11.10
N ILE A 170 -7.99 1.09 -10.20
CA ILE A 170 -8.80 1.00 -9.00
C ILE A 170 -7.90 1.42 -7.84
N LEU A 171 -8.30 2.45 -7.09
CA LEU A 171 -7.60 2.80 -5.86
C LEU A 171 -8.21 2.05 -4.68
N SER A 172 -7.37 1.45 -3.83
CA SER A 172 -7.84 0.87 -2.57
C SER A 172 -6.96 1.39 -1.43
N GLY A 173 -7.59 2.04 -0.47
CA GLY A 173 -6.91 2.62 0.69
C GLY A 173 -7.53 2.19 2.01
N HIS A 174 -6.70 2.11 3.05
CA HIS A 174 -7.15 1.90 4.42
C HIS A 174 -6.67 3.02 5.32
N SER A 175 -7.53 3.53 6.21
CA SER A 175 -7.19 4.58 7.17
C SER A 175 -6.60 5.82 6.47
N GLY A 176 -5.42 6.30 6.85
CA GLY A 176 -4.73 7.37 6.13
C GLY A 176 -4.43 7.06 4.65
N GLY A 177 -4.39 5.79 4.25
CA GLY A 177 -4.31 5.39 2.84
C GLY A 177 -5.62 5.65 2.09
N ALA A 178 -6.79 5.54 2.76
CA ALA A 178 -8.07 5.92 2.19
C ALA A 178 -8.18 7.45 2.03
N THR A 179 -7.66 8.20 3.01
CA THR A 179 -7.50 9.66 2.88
C THR A 179 -6.66 10.02 1.66
N ALA A 180 -5.50 9.35 1.48
CA ALA A 180 -4.65 9.58 0.32
C ALA A 180 -5.32 9.20 -1.01
N ALA A 181 -6.02 8.06 -1.06
CA ALA A 181 -6.77 7.64 -2.25
C ALA A 181 -7.88 8.65 -2.62
N SER A 182 -8.61 9.16 -1.62
CA SER A 182 -9.63 10.18 -1.86
C SER A 182 -9.02 11.54 -2.25
N ALA A 183 -7.87 11.91 -1.69
CA ALA A 183 -7.15 13.11 -2.12
C ALA A 183 -6.76 13.04 -3.61
N LEU A 184 -6.33 11.88 -4.11
CA LEU A 184 -6.06 11.69 -5.55
C LEU A 184 -7.31 11.90 -6.43
N LEU A 185 -8.51 11.60 -5.93
CA LEU A 185 -9.73 11.92 -6.66
C LEU A 185 -9.92 13.43 -6.75
N THR A 186 -9.64 14.17 -5.67
CA THR A 186 -9.82 15.64 -5.60
C THR A 186 -8.85 16.43 -6.48
N THR A 187 -7.78 15.79 -6.99
CA THR A 187 -6.88 16.40 -7.98
C THR A 187 -7.43 16.38 -9.41
N GLY A 188 -8.66 15.89 -9.60
CA GLY A 188 -9.33 15.88 -10.91
C GLY A 188 -8.94 14.70 -11.80
N ARG A 189 -8.37 13.63 -11.26
CA ARG A 189 -8.00 12.44 -12.03
C ARG A 189 -9.20 11.81 -12.74
N ARG A 190 -9.00 11.48 -14.02
CA ARG A 190 -10.03 10.86 -14.87
C ARG A 190 -9.76 9.39 -15.16
N ASP A 191 -8.63 8.87 -14.71
CA ASP A 191 -8.18 7.49 -14.95
C ASP A 191 -8.46 6.55 -13.76
N ILE A 192 -9.31 6.96 -12.83
CA ILE A 192 -9.75 6.14 -11.71
C ILE A 192 -11.19 5.66 -11.98
N ASP A 193 -11.38 4.37 -12.16
CA ASP A 193 -12.70 3.77 -12.38
C ASP A 193 -13.43 3.44 -11.08
N CYS A 194 -12.66 3.17 -10.02
CA CYS A 194 -13.23 2.83 -8.73
C CYS A 194 -12.28 3.24 -7.59
N ALA A 195 -12.86 3.62 -6.47
CA ALA A 195 -12.12 3.86 -5.23
C ALA A 195 -12.75 3.07 -4.08
N VAL A 196 -11.96 2.22 -3.43
CA VAL A 196 -12.36 1.44 -2.25
C VAL A 196 -11.68 2.05 -1.02
N LEU A 197 -12.43 2.79 -0.23
CA LEU A 197 -11.95 3.65 0.84
C LEU A 197 -12.40 3.06 2.19
N SER A 198 -11.51 2.30 2.84
CA SER A 198 -11.86 1.60 4.09
C SER A 198 -11.34 2.34 5.32
N SER A 199 -12.21 2.50 6.32
CA SER A 199 -11.91 3.16 7.61
C SER A 199 -11.14 4.47 7.42
N GLY A 200 -11.56 5.30 6.45
CA GLY A 200 -10.84 6.49 6.04
C GLY A 200 -10.98 7.64 7.05
N ALA A 201 -9.99 8.52 7.09
CA ALA A 201 -10.01 9.72 7.91
C ALA A 201 -10.40 10.93 7.06
N TRP A 202 -11.54 11.52 7.38
CA TRP A 202 -12.06 12.78 6.84
C TRP A 202 -12.56 13.67 7.97
N GLY A 203 -12.82 14.93 7.71
CA GLY A 203 -13.07 15.92 8.76
C GLY A 203 -11.86 16.03 9.69
N LEU A 204 -10.66 16.14 9.12
CA LEU A 204 -9.38 15.88 9.78
C LEU A 204 -9.16 16.72 11.04
N LEU A 205 -9.53 18.02 11.02
CA LEU A 205 -9.41 18.88 12.18
C LEU A 205 -10.42 18.48 13.27
N GLU A 206 -11.67 18.24 12.90
CA GLU A 206 -12.69 17.79 13.84
C GLU A 206 -12.33 16.45 14.47
N ARG A 207 -11.92 15.48 13.65
CA ARG A 207 -11.42 14.20 14.13
C ARG A 207 -10.29 14.38 15.15
N ALA A 208 -9.35 15.27 14.87
CA ALA A 208 -8.23 15.53 15.79
C ALA A 208 -8.69 16.08 17.13
N GLN A 209 -9.68 16.97 17.16
CA GLN A 209 -10.24 17.49 18.40
C GLN A 209 -10.97 16.39 19.21
N ARG A 210 -11.78 15.57 18.52
CA ARG A 210 -12.45 14.42 19.16
C ARG A 210 -11.46 13.46 19.81
N MET A 211 -10.37 13.13 19.13
CA MET A 211 -9.30 12.27 19.66
C MET A 211 -8.55 12.92 20.85
N ARG A 212 -8.30 14.24 20.81
CA ARG A 212 -7.71 14.96 21.95
C ARG A 212 -8.60 14.88 23.18
N LEU A 213 -9.88 15.13 23.01
CA LEU A 213 -10.85 15.03 24.12
C LEU A 213 -10.91 13.62 24.70
N GLN A 214 -10.99 12.59 23.85
CA GLN A 214 -10.99 11.19 24.28
C GLN A 214 -9.77 10.82 25.11
N ASN A 215 -8.61 11.42 24.79
CA ASN A 215 -7.34 11.17 25.47
C ASN A 215 -7.05 12.15 26.62
N GLY A 216 -8.00 13.01 27.00
CA GLY A 216 -7.82 14.01 28.06
C GLY A 216 -6.82 15.11 27.70
N ASN A 217 -6.54 15.35 26.43
CA ASN A 217 -5.59 16.37 25.96
C ASN A 217 -6.31 17.69 25.67
N ALA A 218 -5.54 18.80 25.75
CA ALA A 218 -6.03 20.11 25.40
C ALA A 218 -6.41 20.20 23.90
N LEU A 219 -7.45 20.97 23.61
CA LEU A 219 -7.88 21.24 22.24
C LEU A 219 -6.83 22.07 21.49
N ALA A 220 -6.68 21.79 20.21
CA ALA A 220 -5.82 22.54 19.29
C ALA A 220 -6.53 22.62 17.92
N PRO A 221 -7.53 23.52 17.77
CA PRO A 221 -8.49 23.50 16.64
C PRO A 221 -7.85 23.60 15.26
N ALA A 222 -6.69 24.26 15.14
CA ALA A 222 -5.96 24.43 13.87
C ALA A 222 -5.08 23.24 13.51
N LEU A 223 -4.91 22.26 14.41
CA LEU A 223 -3.96 21.15 14.21
C LEU A 223 -4.69 19.83 14.06
N ASP A 224 -4.31 19.07 13.03
CA ASP A 224 -4.77 17.69 12.87
C ASP A 224 -4.08 16.72 13.85
N THR A 225 -4.25 15.42 13.65
CA THR A 225 -3.59 14.39 14.49
C THR A 225 -2.09 14.23 14.21
N THR A 226 -1.52 14.91 13.22
CA THR A 226 -0.07 15.00 13.01
C THR A 226 0.58 16.08 13.86
N GLY A 227 -0.22 17.01 14.40
CA GLY A 227 0.23 18.21 15.04
C GLY A 227 0.58 19.34 14.06
N LEU A 228 0.26 19.17 12.78
CA LEU A 228 0.49 20.19 11.75
C LEU A 228 -0.82 20.92 11.41
N PRO A 229 -0.75 22.20 11.04
CA PRO A 229 -1.86 22.98 10.54
C PRO A 229 -2.15 22.66 9.06
N HIS A 230 -3.29 23.13 8.57
CA HIS A 230 -3.68 23.11 7.15
C HIS A 230 -3.60 21.73 6.48
N PRO A 231 -4.12 20.67 7.09
CA PRO A 231 -4.14 19.37 6.42
C PRO A 231 -5.01 19.44 5.16
N TRP A 232 -4.59 18.75 4.10
CA TRP A 232 -5.43 18.56 2.93
C TRP A 232 -6.53 17.56 3.25
N ASP A 233 -7.70 18.04 3.63
CA ASP A 233 -8.86 17.21 3.90
C ASP A 233 -9.67 16.99 2.61
N PRO A 234 -9.76 15.77 2.07
CA PRO A 234 -10.53 15.51 0.85
C PRO A 234 -12.00 15.95 0.96
N LEU A 235 -12.57 15.98 2.17
CA LEU A 235 -13.94 16.46 2.41
C LEU A 235 -14.12 17.93 1.98
N ASN A 236 -13.06 18.74 2.09
CA ASN A 236 -13.10 20.17 1.72
C ASN A 236 -12.76 20.40 0.23
N HIS A 237 -12.44 19.34 -0.52
CA HIS A 237 -11.98 19.44 -1.91
C HIS A 237 -12.80 18.58 -2.89
N ILE A 238 -14.00 18.15 -2.50
CA ILE A 238 -14.87 17.26 -3.30
C ILE A 238 -15.18 17.86 -4.67
N SER A 239 -15.35 19.19 -4.75
CA SER A 239 -15.59 19.89 -6.01
C SER A 239 -14.48 19.74 -7.07
N GLY A 240 -13.27 19.35 -6.63
CA GLY A 240 -12.16 19.02 -7.54
C GLY A 240 -12.27 17.64 -8.18
N ILE A 241 -13.17 16.79 -7.75
CA ILE A 241 -13.33 15.44 -8.30
C ILE A 241 -13.98 15.53 -9.68
N ALA A 242 -13.28 15.07 -10.72
CA ALA A 242 -13.82 15.06 -12.07
C ALA A 242 -15.09 14.19 -12.14
N ALA A 243 -16.14 14.69 -12.77
CA ALA A 243 -17.36 13.93 -13.01
C ALA A 243 -17.06 12.70 -13.90
N ASP A 244 -17.53 11.54 -13.45
CA ASP A 244 -17.48 10.28 -14.20
C ASP A 244 -18.62 9.37 -13.71
N PRO A 245 -19.70 9.22 -14.49
CA PRO A 245 -20.86 8.42 -14.07
C PRO A 245 -20.55 6.93 -13.97
N PHE A 246 -19.46 6.49 -14.58
CA PHE A 246 -19.01 5.09 -14.47
C PHE A 246 -18.28 4.83 -13.15
N ARG A 247 -17.57 5.83 -12.62
CA ARG A 247 -16.78 5.66 -11.40
C ARG A 247 -17.66 5.31 -10.22
N LEU A 248 -17.27 4.26 -9.48
CA LEU A 248 -17.87 3.88 -8.21
C LEU A 248 -16.91 4.23 -7.05
N ILE A 249 -17.43 4.88 -6.01
CA ILE A 249 -16.70 5.14 -4.77
C ILE A 249 -17.35 4.33 -3.66
N LEU A 250 -16.60 3.40 -3.07
CA LEU A 250 -17.02 2.58 -1.94
C LEU A 250 -16.39 3.14 -0.66
N VAL A 251 -17.18 3.67 0.23
CA VAL A 251 -16.77 4.05 1.59
C VAL A 251 -17.16 2.91 2.50
N ILE A 252 -16.18 2.31 3.19
CA ILE A 252 -16.39 1.11 4.00
C ILE A 252 -15.88 1.35 5.41
N GLY A 253 -16.74 1.19 6.42
CA GLY A 253 -16.35 1.41 7.80
C GLY A 253 -17.08 0.51 8.78
N ASN A 254 -16.85 0.79 10.06
CA ASN A 254 -17.57 0.17 11.17
C ASN A 254 -18.18 1.26 12.06
N PRO A 255 -19.45 1.16 12.45
CA PRO A 255 -20.11 2.16 13.30
C PRO A 255 -19.43 2.40 14.65
N GLN A 256 -18.66 1.43 15.13
CA GLN A 256 -17.94 1.51 16.39
C GLN A 256 -16.48 1.99 16.25
N ASP A 257 -16.04 2.38 15.04
CA ASP A 257 -14.65 2.80 14.78
C ASP A 257 -14.27 4.00 15.67
N ARG A 258 -13.32 3.78 16.58
CA ARG A 258 -12.85 4.79 17.54
C ARG A 258 -11.70 5.64 17.00
N ASN A 259 -11.06 5.20 15.95
CA ASN A 259 -9.93 5.91 15.33
C ASN A 259 -10.39 6.88 14.24
N THR A 260 -11.26 6.40 13.33
CA THR A 260 -11.86 7.21 12.27
C THR A 260 -13.39 7.15 12.42
N PRO A 261 -14.02 8.06 13.18
CA PRO A 261 -15.43 7.99 13.52
C PRO A 261 -16.32 7.79 12.30
N PHE A 262 -17.25 6.84 12.38
CA PHE A 262 -18.06 6.43 11.25
C PHE A 262 -18.99 7.53 10.74
N ASP A 263 -19.46 8.42 11.63
CA ASP A 263 -20.24 9.59 11.24
C ASP A 263 -19.47 10.56 10.33
N LEU A 264 -18.14 10.68 10.50
CA LEU A 264 -17.30 11.45 9.59
C LEU A 264 -17.12 10.73 8.24
N GLN A 265 -17.07 9.41 8.25
CA GLN A 265 -17.03 8.60 7.02
C GLN A 265 -18.37 8.72 6.27
N ALA A 266 -19.49 8.64 6.96
CA ALA A 266 -20.83 8.84 6.38
C ALA A 266 -20.98 10.24 5.80
N ARG A 267 -20.57 11.29 6.53
CA ARG A 267 -20.57 12.67 6.04
C ARG A 267 -19.76 12.84 4.75
N PHE A 268 -18.61 12.20 4.65
CA PHE A 268 -17.82 12.21 3.40
C PHE A 268 -18.57 11.54 2.26
N ALA A 269 -19.19 10.38 2.51
CA ALA A 269 -19.99 9.67 1.52
C ALA A 269 -21.21 10.49 1.04
N ASP A 270 -21.89 11.18 1.97
CA ASP A 270 -23.05 12.03 1.65
C ASP A 270 -22.61 13.26 0.84
N ALA A 271 -21.54 13.93 1.24
CA ALA A 271 -20.99 15.05 0.48
C ALA A 271 -20.57 14.66 -0.96
N LEU A 272 -20.03 13.46 -1.16
CA LEU A 272 -19.77 12.93 -2.50
C LEU A 272 -21.05 12.74 -3.32
N ARG A 273 -22.12 12.21 -2.72
CA ARG A 273 -23.44 12.03 -3.37
C ARG A 273 -24.06 13.36 -3.77
N GLU A 274 -23.99 14.35 -2.87
CA GLU A 274 -24.47 15.72 -3.12
C GLU A 274 -23.77 16.39 -4.31
N HIS A 275 -22.50 16.01 -4.58
CA HIS A 275 -21.75 16.45 -5.74
C HIS A 275 -21.97 15.55 -6.99
N GLY A 276 -22.94 14.65 -6.95
CA GLY A 276 -23.35 13.83 -8.09
C GLY A 276 -22.46 12.60 -8.35
N HIS A 277 -21.64 12.19 -7.38
CA HIS A 277 -20.83 10.97 -7.53
C HIS A 277 -21.62 9.72 -7.14
N ARG A 278 -21.32 8.60 -7.82
CA ARG A 278 -21.88 7.30 -7.48
C ARG A 278 -21.15 6.71 -6.27
N VAL A 279 -21.84 6.65 -5.12
CA VAL A 279 -21.24 6.28 -3.83
C VAL A 279 -22.06 5.23 -3.10
N GLU A 280 -21.39 4.21 -2.59
CA GLU A 280 -21.95 3.27 -1.63
C GLU A 280 -21.23 3.39 -0.28
N LEU A 281 -22.00 3.49 0.80
CA LEU A 281 -21.51 3.41 2.17
C LEU A 281 -21.82 2.01 2.71
N LEU A 282 -20.78 1.29 3.10
CA LEU A 282 -20.87 -0.12 3.51
C LEU A 282 -20.37 -0.29 4.95
N GLU A 283 -21.22 -0.87 5.79
CA GLU A 283 -20.81 -1.29 7.13
C GLU A 283 -20.21 -2.69 7.10
N ARG A 284 -19.06 -2.86 7.77
CA ARG A 284 -18.39 -4.16 7.87
C ARG A 284 -17.88 -4.41 9.29
N PRO A 285 -17.85 -5.67 9.72
CA PRO A 285 -17.26 -6.05 11.01
C PRO A 285 -15.78 -5.65 11.10
N ALA A 286 -15.36 -5.23 12.29
CA ALA A 286 -14.00 -4.82 12.59
C ALA A 286 -13.51 -5.42 13.91
N ARG A 287 -12.20 -5.36 14.16
CA ARG A 287 -11.57 -5.95 15.34
C ARG A 287 -11.69 -5.01 16.56
N PRO A 288 -12.16 -5.53 17.72
CA PRO A 288 -12.10 -4.79 18.97
C PRO A 288 -10.61 -4.61 19.41
N PRO A 289 -10.32 -3.65 20.30
CA PRO A 289 -11.23 -2.70 20.92
C PRO A 289 -11.50 -1.45 20.08
N GLU A 290 -10.67 -1.16 19.07
CA GLU A 290 -10.72 0.07 18.29
C GLU A 290 -11.76 0.04 17.15
N TYR A 291 -12.17 -1.15 16.72
CA TYR A 291 -13.09 -1.37 15.60
C TYR A 291 -12.68 -0.65 14.29
N HIS A 292 -11.37 -0.42 14.16
CA HIS A 292 -10.77 0.28 13.02
C HIS A 292 -10.32 -0.66 11.90
N ASP A 293 -9.75 -1.81 12.27
CA ASP A 293 -9.28 -2.82 11.33
C ASP A 293 -10.43 -3.74 10.91
N LEU A 294 -10.94 -3.57 9.70
CA LEU A 294 -12.00 -4.40 9.14
C LEU A 294 -11.56 -5.87 9.01
N THR A 295 -12.47 -6.79 9.33
CA THR A 295 -12.19 -8.23 9.25
C THR A 295 -12.50 -8.81 7.85
N GLY A 296 -12.08 -10.06 7.59
CA GLY A 296 -12.44 -10.80 6.38
C GLY A 296 -11.92 -10.19 5.07
N ASN A 297 -10.82 -9.41 5.12
CA ASN A 297 -10.29 -8.72 3.93
C ASN A 297 -11.34 -7.83 3.23
N ALA A 298 -12.23 -7.20 4.00
CA ALA A 298 -13.40 -6.49 3.49
C ALA A 298 -13.07 -5.51 2.35
N ALA A 299 -12.00 -4.71 2.47
CA ALA A 299 -11.59 -3.77 1.43
C ALA A 299 -11.15 -4.48 0.14
N ILE A 300 -10.38 -5.56 0.24
CA ILE A 300 -9.92 -6.30 -0.94
C ILE A 300 -11.07 -7.03 -1.63
N ASN A 301 -12.00 -7.61 -0.85
CA ASN A 301 -13.20 -8.23 -1.38
C ASN A 301 -14.11 -7.22 -2.09
N ALA A 302 -14.17 -5.99 -1.60
CA ALA A 302 -14.98 -4.93 -2.20
C ALA A 302 -14.44 -4.45 -3.57
N ILE A 303 -13.18 -4.72 -3.92
CA ILE A 303 -12.64 -4.45 -5.27
C ILE A 303 -13.46 -5.18 -6.35
N ARG A 304 -14.06 -6.33 -6.02
CA ARG A 304 -14.92 -7.09 -6.95
C ARG A 304 -16.25 -6.40 -7.26
N LEU A 305 -16.64 -5.39 -6.46
CA LEU A 305 -17.83 -4.59 -6.72
C LEU A 305 -17.55 -3.45 -7.71
N CYS A 306 -16.27 -3.18 -7.98
CA CYS A 306 -15.87 -2.15 -8.92
C CYS A 306 -16.33 -2.51 -10.33
N PRO A 307 -16.93 -1.57 -11.07
CA PRO A 307 -17.31 -1.79 -12.45
C PRO A 307 -16.07 -2.01 -13.31
N LEU A 308 -16.14 -2.95 -14.23
CA LEU A 308 -15.11 -3.15 -15.25
C LEU A 308 -15.63 -2.55 -16.57
N ARG A 309 -14.83 -1.64 -17.17
CA ARG A 309 -15.14 -1.16 -18.53
C ARG A 309 -14.85 -2.33 -19.50
N GLY A 310 -15.84 -2.69 -20.28
CA GLY A 310 -15.70 -3.66 -21.35
C GLY A 310 -14.85 -3.13 -22.50
#